data_798f54cf602d60eddcc031d72f3f017e
#
_entry.id   798f54cf602d60eddcc031d72f3f017e
#
_cell.length_a   1.000
_cell.length_b   1.000
_cell.length_c   1.000
_cell.angle_alpha   90.00
_cell.angle_beta   90.00
_cell.angle_gamma   90.00
#
_symmetry.space_group_name_H-M   'P 1'
#
loop_
_entity.id
_entity.type
_entity.pdbx_description
1 polymer ?
#
loop_
_entity_poly.entity_id
_entity_poly.type
_entity_poly.pdbx_seq_one_letter_code
_entity_poly.pdbx_strand_id
1 'polypeptide(L)'
;MKKIFLFFFAGVVLASCDLNFFPSDELNSDALLQDEAGAEYIMDGCYSLLKDEVEFLGYSSGNTFTRHFFQMSEFPADNCNLSSHTTDPLYEATALKMTDNLKNVGTLWMVGYKVIYMTNTIIETLVEGESADSDHLLGEAYFVRGWMHLNLATLYARPYSHGRDNIGIPLHISTNNAVVTRAKVGEVYDQIVKDLTKAS
;
A
#
# COMPACT_ATOMS: atom_id res chain seq x y z
N MET A 1 -58.54 -26.23 16.39
CA MET A 1 -57.61 -25.29 17.05
C MET A 1 -56.16 -25.72 17.06
N LYS A 2 -55.81 -27.02 16.99
CA LYS A 2 -54.39 -27.48 16.99
C LYS A 2 -53.61 -27.21 15.68
N LYS A 3 -54.29 -27.00 14.54
CA LYS A 3 -53.61 -26.78 13.24
C LYS A 3 -53.22 -25.30 12.99
N ILE A 4 -53.83 -24.35 13.67
CA ILE A 4 -53.49 -22.90 13.55
C ILE A 4 -52.21 -22.57 14.33
N PHE A 5 -51.92 -23.26 15.42
CA PHE A 5 -50.73 -23.06 16.25
C PHE A 5 -49.45 -23.55 15.54
N LEU A 6 -49.58 -24.55 14.65
CA LEU A 6 -48.42 -25.08 13.92
C LEU A 6 -47.96 -24.14 12.80
N PHE A 7 -48.89 -23.36 12.22
CA PHE A 7 -48.59 -22.38 11.15
C PHE A 7 -47.94 -21.11 11.73
N PHE A 8 -48.26 -20.74 12.97
CA PHE A 8 -47.67 -19.57 13.60
C PHE A 8 -46.22 -19.83 14.06
N PHE A 9 -45.86 -21.08 14.38
CA PHE A 9 -44.49 -21.45 14.78
C PHE A 9 -43.54 -21.60 13.58
N ALA A 10 -44.07 -21.93 12.39
CA ALA A 10 -43.28 -22.03 11.16
C ALA A 10 -42.91 -20.64 10.57
N GLY A 11 -43.66 -19.59 10.90
CA GLY A 11 -43.43 -18.21 10.42
C GLY A 11 -42.31 -17.46 11.16
N VAL A 12 -41.94 -17.91 12.37
CA VAL A 12 -40.93 -17.23 13.20
C VAL A 12 -39.49 -17.70 12.90
N VAL A 13 -39.33 -18.83 12.23
CA VAL A 13 -37.99 -19.42 11.96
C VAL A 13 -37.35 -18.85 10.68
N LEU A 14 -38.08 -18.04 9.89
CA LEU A 14 -37.56 -17.45 8.64
C LEU A 14 -37.12 -15.98 8.80
N ALA A 15 -37.18 -15.41 9.97
CA ALA A 15 -36.70 -14.06 10.23
C ALA A 15 -35.42 -14.14 11.07
N SER A 16 -34.32 -14.45 10.48
CA SER A 16 -33.00 -13.98 10.87
C SER A 16 -31.90 -14.89 10.33
N CYS A 17 -31.30 -14.45 9.30
CA CYS A 17 -29.83 -14.47 9.18
C CYS A 17 -29.50 -13.25 8.35
N ASP A 18 -29.09 -12.21 9.03
CA ASP A 18 -28.27 -11.20 8.38
C ASP A 18 -26.96 -11.91 8.05
N LEU A 19 -26.82 -12.28 6.77
CA LEU A 19 -25.64 -12.99 6.25
C LEU A 19 -24.42 -12.06 6.08
N ASN A 20 -24.53 -10.81 6.49
CA ASN A 20 -23.43 -9.85 6.55
C ASN A 20 -22.67 -9.99 7.88
N PHE A 21 -22.19 -11.19 8.18
CA PHE A 21 -21.22 -11.39 9.25
C PHE A 21 -19.84 -11.04 8.68
N PHE A 22 -19.43 -9.80 8.88
CA PHE A 22 -18.01 -9.45 8.73
C PHE A 22 -17.26 -9.98 9.96
N PRO A 23 -16.10 -10.64 9.80
CA PRO A 23 -15.26 -10.97 10.93
C PRO A 23 -14.97 -9.69 11.72
N SER A 24 -15.10 -9.75 13.05
CA SER A 24 -14.90 -8.58 13.93
C SER A 24 -13.49 -7.99 13.87
N ASP A 25 -12.58 -8.67 13.19
CA ASP A 25 -11.17 -8.31 13.05
C ASP A 25 -10.88 -7.61 11.71
N GLU A 26 -11.84 -7.59 10.78
CA GLU A 26 -11.74 -6.81 9.55
C GLU A 26 -12.60 -5.56 9.71
N LEU A 27 -11.93 -4.42 9.88
CA LEU A 27 -12.57 -3.12 9.79
C LEU A 27 -13.27 -3.04 8.42
N ASN A 28 -14.60 -2.91 8.43
CA ASN A 28 -15.35 -2.74 7.20
C ASN A 28 -14.89 -1.42 6.54
N SER A 29 -14.14 -1.54 5.45
CA SER A 29 -13.61 -0.39 4.71
C SER A 29 -14.71 0.61 4.36
N ASP A 30 -15.91 0.13 3.99
CA ASP A 30 -17.03 1.00 3.64
C ASP A 30 -17.57 1.79 4.84
N ALA A 31 -17.44 1.29 6.06
CA ALA A 31 -17.85 1.99 7.28
C ALA A 31 -16.77 2.98 7.76
N LEU A 32 -15.48 2.64 7.55
CA LEU A 32 -14.35 3.53 7.84
C LEU A 32 -14.28 4.72 6.90
N LEU A 33 -14.76 4.56 5.67
CA LEU A 33 -14.67 5.57 4.61
C LEU A 33 -15.80 6.61 4.63
N GLN A 34 -16.64 6.65 5.68
CA GLN A 34 -17.81 7.54 5.72
C GLN A 34 -17.48 8.94 6.29
N ASP A 35 -16.31 9.16 6.85
CA ASP A 35 -15.93 10.45 7.45
C ASP A 35 -14.40 10.68 7.48
N GLU A 36 -14.00 11.90 7.88
CA GLU A 36 -12.61 12.30 8.05
C GLU A 36 -11.84 11.42 9.06
N ALA A 37 -12.51 10.98 10.14
CA ALA A 37 -11.89 10.12 11.15
C ALA A 37 -11.47 8.76 10.55
N GLY A 38 -12.27 8.20 9.64
CA GLY A 38 -11.92 7.00 8.90
C GLY A 38 -10.70 7.19 7.99
N ALA A 39 -10.62 8.33 7.31
CA ALA A 39 -9.47 8.68 6.47
C ALA A 39 -8.18 8.85 7.29
N GLU A 40 -8.27 9.45 8.49
CA GLU A 40 -7.15 9.58 9.43
C GLU A 40 -6.64 8.19 9.88
N TYR A 41 -7.52 7.27 10.26
CA TYR A 41 -7.14 5.89 10.59
C TYR A 41 -6.45 5.17 9.43
N ILE A 42 -6.89 5.40 8.19
CA ILE A 42 -6.23 4.82 7.01
C ILE A 42 -4.83 5.42 6.85
N MET A 43 -4.65 6.72 7.07
CA MET A 43 -3.34 7.37 6.99
C MET A 43 -2.39 6.84 8.08
N ASP A 44 -2.86 6.70 9.31
CA ASP A 44 -2.11 6.07 10.40
C ASP A 44 -1.69 4.64 10.03
N GLY A 45 -2.59 3.89 9.38
CA GLY A 45 -2.31 2.57 8.83
C GLY A 45 -1.20 2.58 7.77
N CYS A 46 -1.10 3.62 6.94
CA CYS A 46 0.00 3.79 5.98
C CYS A 46 1.35 3.88 6.70
N TYR A 47 1.43 4.70 7.73
CA TYR A 47 2.67 4.85 8.52
C TYR A 47 3.00 3.58 9.33
N SER A 48 2.00 2.91 9.87
CA SER A 48 2.18 1.61 10.54
C SER A 48 2.80 0.58 9.60
N LEU A 49 2.31 0.45 8.38
CA LEU A 49 2.88 -0.49 7.39
C LEU A 49 4.34 -0.21 7.04
N LEU A 50 4.78 1.05 7.12
CA LEU A 50 6.16 1.43 6.83
C LEU A 50 7.11 1.11 7.98
N LYS A 51 6.61 1.04 9.22
CA LYS A 51 7.39 0.91 10.46
C LYS A 51 7.21 -0.43 11.15
N ASP A 52 5.97 -0.89 11.27
CA ASP A 52 5.64 -2.06 12.06
C ASP A 52 6.05 -3.36 11.37
N GLU A 53 5.89 -4.47 12.08
CA GLU A 53 6.20 -5.79 11.55
C GLU A 53 5.17 -6.20 10.51
N VAL A 54 5.65 -6.57 9.33
CA VAL A 54 4.83 -7.12 8.24
C VAL A 54 5.35 -8.48 7.83
N GLU A 55 4.44 -9.37 7.46
CA GLU A 55 4.76 -10.68 6.94
C GLU A 55 4.47 -10.75 5.44
N PHE A 56 5.41 -11.31 4.69
CA PHE A 56 5.26 -11.60 3.26
C PHE A 56 5.86 -12.96 2.93
N LEU A 57 5.02 -13.90 2.48
CA LEU A 57 5.43 -15.26 2.11
C LEU A 57 6.27 -15.97 3.20
N GLY A 58 5.87 -15.80 4.47
CA GLY A 58 6.56 -16.38 5.62
C GLY A 58 7.88 -15.69 5.98
N TYR A 59 8.12 -14.50 5.45
CA TYR A 59 9.22 -13.62 5.87
C TYR A 59 8.65 -12.44 6.64
N SER A 60 9.02 -12.33 7.92
CA SER A 60 8.60 -11.25 8.79
C SER A 60 9.67 -10.19 8.89
N SER A 61 9.30 -8.91 8.77
CA SER A 61 10.23 -7.80 8.84
C SER A 61 9.56 -6.56 9.41
N GLY A 62 10.20 -5.96 10.43
CA GLY A 62 9.85 -4.64 10.94
C GLY A 62 10.67 -3.54 10.27
N ASN A 63 10.19 -2.30 10.38
CA ASN A 63 10.79 -1.13 9.73
C ASN A 63 11.00 -1.33 8.21
N THR A 64 10.03 -1.94 7.56
CA THR A 64 10.18 -2.46 6.19
C THR A 64 10.68 -1.40 5.23
N PHE A 65 10.11 -0.19 5.27
CA PHE A 65 10.54 0.88 4.38
C PHE A 65 12.00 1.27 4.66
N THR A 66 12.30 1.72 5.88
CA THR A 66 13.64 2.21 6.23
C THR A 66 14.70 1.13 6.04
N ARG A 67 14.43 -0.08 6.52
CA ARG A 67 15.39 -1.19 6.46
C ARG A 67 15.64 -1.64 5.03
N HIS A 68 14.59 -1.99 4.29
CA HIS A 68 14.76 -2.57 2.96
C HIS A 68 15.19 -1.52 1.95
N PHE A 69 14.62 -0.32 2.00
CA PHE A 69 15.04 0.76 1.11
C PHE A 69 16.52 1.09 1.30
N PHE A 70 16.94 1.30 2.55
CA PHE A 70 18.34 1.59 2.86
C PHE A 70 19.28 0.48 2.41
N GLN A 71 18.95 -0.78 2.75
CA GLN A 71 19.82 -1.90 2.41
C GLN A 71 19.86 -2.18 0.90
N MET A 72 18.74 -1.98 0.19
CA MET A 72 18.68 -2.16 -1.26
C MET A 72 19.34 -1.01 -2.04
N SER A 73 19.53 0.16 -1.45
CA SER A 73 20.22 1.30 -2.07
C SER A 73 21.70 1.38 -1.69
N GLU A 74 22.03 1.26 -0.39
CA GLU A 74 23.38 1.54 0.12
C GLU A 74 24.35 0.36 -0.04
N PHE A 75 23.86 -0.87 0.08
CA PHE A 75 24.72 -2.04 -0.11
C PHE A 75 25.20 -2.21 -1.57
N PRO A 76 24.32 -2.08 -2.59
CA PRO A 76 24.78 -2.11 -3.97
C PRO A 76 25.66 -0.93 -4.37
N ALA A 77 25.52 0.21 -3.67
CA ALA A 77 26.31 1.41 -3.92
C ALA A 77 27.73 1.39 -3.28
N ASP A 78 28.09 0.30 -2.60
CA ASP A 78 29.37 0.13 -1.89
C ASP A 78 29.60 1.16 -0.76
N ASN A 79 28.53 1.82 -0.30
CA ASN A 79 28.61 2.76 0.83
C ASN A 79 28.67 2.04 2.17
N CYS A 80 28.13 0.83 2.23
CA CYS A 80 28.07 -0.01 3.42
C CYS A 80 28.48 -1.44 3.07
N ASN A 81 29.17 -2.12 4.00
CA ASN A 81 29.48 -3.53 3.85
C ASN A 81 29.13 -4.28 5.13
N LEU A 82 28.70 -5.51 4.98
CA LEU A 82 28.45 -6.39 6.12
C LEU A 82 29.80 -6.88 6.69
N SER A 83 29.93 -6.85 8.02
CA SER A 83 31.16 -7.27 8.72
C SER A 83 31.43 -8.77 8.60
N SER A 84 30.44 -9.56 8.26
CA SER A 84 30.57 -11.01 8.08
C SER A 84 29.54 -11.54 7.08
N HIS A 85 29.85 -12.68 6.50
CA HIS A 85 28.90 -13.42 5.67
C HIS A 85 27.70 -13.88 6.52
N THR A 86 26.49 -13.69 6.02
CA THR A 86 25.24 -14.01 6.71
C THR A 86 24.27 -14.71 5.78
N THR A 87 23.29 -15.40 6.35
CA THR A 87 22.16 -16.00 5.62
C THR A 87 20.98 -15.04 5.44
N ASP A 88 21.11 -13.80 5.89
CA ASP A 88 20.06 -12.78 5.64
C ASP A 88 19.91 -12.58 4.13
N PRO A 89 18.70 -12.67 3.58
CA PRO A 89 18.47 -12.46 2.14
C PRO A 89 19.00 -11.13 1.60
N LEU A 90 19.10 -10.09 2.46
CA LEU A 90 19.66 -8.79 2.07
C LEU A 90 21.18 -8.83 1.82
N TYR A 91 21.87 -9.90 2.23
CA TYR A 91 23.27 -10.08 1.86
C TYR A 91 23.47 -10.14 0.34
N GLU A 92 22.49 -10.68 -0.39
CA GLU A 92 22.54 -10.73 -1.86
C GLU A 92 22.56 -9.34 -2.51
N ALA A 93 22.09 -8.29 -1.80
CA ALA A 93 22.21 -6.91 -2.25
C ALA A 93 23.67 -6.44 -2.35
N THR A 94 24.53 -6.84 -1.41
CA THR A 94 25.98 -6.51 -1.45
C THR A 94 26.69 -7.17 -2.62
N ALA A 95 26.19 -8.32 -3.06
CA ALA A 95 26.73 -9.07 -4.18
C ALA A 95 26.10 -8.69 -5.54
N LEU A 96 25.23 -7.69 -5.57
CA LEU A 96 24.44 -7.29 -6.75
C LEU A 96 23.61 -8.45 -7.36
N LYS A 97 23.17 -9.38 -6.51
CA LYS A 97 22.44 -10.59 -6.90
C LYS A 97 20.96 -10.56 -6.48
N MET A 98 20.38 -9.36 -6.35
CA MET A 98 18.96 -9.23 -6.07
C MET A 98 18.14 -9.80 -7.21
N THR A 99 17.20 -10.67 -6.88
CA THR A 99 16.26 -11.30 -7.82
C THR A 99 14.83 -11.10 -7.34
N ASP A 100 13.88 -11.26 -8.24
CA ASP A 100 12.45 -11.09 -7.97
C ASP A 100 11.87 -12.12 -6.99
N ASN A 101 12.53 -13.24 -6.77
CA ASN A 101 12.13 -14.27 -5.81
C ASN A 101 12.71 -14.05 -4.40
N LEU A 102 13.54 -13.04 -4.18
CA LEU A 102 13.99 -12.67 -2.85
C LEU A 102 12.84 -12.04 -2.06
N LYS A 103 12.51 -12.63 -0.90
CA LYS A 103 11.36 -12.22 -0.10
C LYS A 103 11.43 -10.76 0.36
N ASN A 104 12.60 -10.27 0.72
CA ASN A 104 12.81 -8.89 1.12
C ASN A 104 12.58 -7.88 -0.03
N VAL A 105 12.96 -8.24 -1.25
CA VAL A 105 12.64 -7.44 -2.45
C VAL A 105 11.13 -7.39 -2.64
N GLY A 106 10.46 -8.56 -2.56
CA GLY A 106 9.00 -8.64 -2.65
C GLY A 106 8.27 -7.94 -1.50
N THR A 107 8.81 -7.95 -0.28
CA THR A 107 8.20 -7.30 0.88
C THR A 107 8.07 -5.79 0.67
N LEU A 108 9.13 -5.10 0.27
CA LEU A 108 9.08 -3.66 0.03
C LEU A 108 8.13 -3.29 -1.13
N TRP A 109 8.12 -4.11 -2.18
CA TRP A 109 7.17 -3.95 -3.29
C TRP A 109 5.72 -4.06 -2.80
N MET A 110 5.39 -5.11 -2.05
CA MET A 110 4.05 -5.35 -1.51
C MET A 110 3.61 -4.22 -0.58
N VAL A 111 4.46 -3.83 0.38
CA VAL A 111 4.15 -2.75 1.33
C VAL A 111 3.95 -1.42 0.58
N GLY A 112 4.82 -1.10 -0.38
CA GLY A 112 4.70 0.13 -1.16
C GLY A 112 3.37 0.23 -1.92
N TYR A 113 2.95 -0.84 -2.58
CA TYR A 113 1.66 -0.84 -3.29
C TYR A 113 0.45 -0.91 -2.35
N LYS A 114 0.57 -1.52 -1.18
CA LYS A 114 -0.48 -1.47 -0.16
C LYS A 114 -0.69 -0.05 0.37
N VAL A 115 0.40 0.68 0.63
CA VAL A 115 0.33 2.10 1.01
C VAL A 115 -0.26 2.94 -0.11
N ILE A 116 0.14 2.74 -1.36
CA ILE A 116 -0.45 3.44 -2.53
C ILE A 116 -1.96 3.17 -2.64
N TYR A 117 -2.40 1.93 -2.41
CA TYR A 117 -3.83 1.59 -2.42
C TYR A 117 -4.58 2.35 -1.32
N MET A 118 -4.04 2.39 -0.10
CA MET A 118 -4.64 3.10 1.04
C MET A 118 -4.71 4.62 0.79
N THR A 119 -3.66 5.21 0.23
CA THR A 119 -3.70 6.64 -0.15
C THR A 119 -4.68 6.92 -1.28
N ASN A 120 -4.82 6.02 -2.27
CA ASN A 120 -5.87 6.14 -3.29
C ASN A 120 -7.26 6.14 -2.66
N THR A 121 -7.49 5.28 -1.65
CA THR A 121 -8.75 5.22 -0.92
C THR A 121 -9.08 6.57 -0.27
N ILE A 122 -8.13 7.22 0.41
CA ILE A 122 -8.31 8.56 0.98
C ILE A 122 -8.65 9.59 -0.11
N ILE A 123 -7.87 9.60 -1.19
CA ILE A 123 -8.01 10.55 -2.30
C ILE A 123 -9.38 10.41 -3.01
N GLU A 124 -9.92 9.20 -3.10
CA GLU A 124 -11.21 8.95 -3.73
C GLU A 124 -12.40 9.20 -2.80
N THR A 125 -12.17 9.24 -1.49
CA THR A 125 -13.21 9.42 -0.47
C THR A 125 -13.41 10.89 -0.10
N LEU A 126 -12.32 11.62 0.14
CA LEU A 126 -12.39 13.00 0.61
C LEU A 126 -12.61 13.98 -0.54
N VAL A 127 -13.32 15.07 -0.24
CA VAL A 127 -13.63 16.13 -1.21
C VAL A 127 -12.79 17.38 -0.87
N GLU A 128 -12.02 17.84 -1.84
CA GLU A 128 -11.20 19.06 -1.72
C GLU A 128 -12.08 20.28 -1.42
N GLY A 129 -11.71 21.06 -0.40
CA GLY A 129 -12.41 22.26 0.03
C GLY A 129 -13.59 22.01 0.96
N GLU A 130 -13.85 20.76 1.39
CA GLU A 130 -14.93 20.44 2.32
C GLU A 130 -14.62 20.92 3.74
N SER A 131 -13.41 20.68 4.21
CA SER A 131 -12.89 21.16 5.49
C SER A 131 -11.37 21.34 5.44
N ALA A 132 -10.80 22.07 6.40
CA ALA A 132 -9.37 22.21 6.54
C ALA A 132 -8.67 20.87 6.85
N ASP A 133 -9.33 19.99 7.62
CA ASP A 133 -8.81 18.68 8.00
C ASP A 133 -8.85 17.71 6.79
N SER A 134 -9.93 17.71 6.00
CA SER A 134 -9.98 16.99 4.72
C SER A 134 -8.90 17.43 3.75
N ASP A 135 -8.69 18.72 3.59
CA ASP A 135 -7.65 19.27 2.71
C ASP A 135 -6.24 18.87 3.19
N HIS A 136 -6.02 18.87 4.51
CA HIS A 136 -4.75 18.42 5.09
C HIS A 136 -4.51 16.92 4.79
N LEU A 137 -5.49 16.07 5.07
CA LEU A 137 -5.39 14.62 4.80
C LEU A 137 -5.23 14.31 3.30
N LEU A 138 -5.90 15.05 2.43
CA LEU A 138 -5.72 14.94 0.98
C LEU A 138 -4.29 15.31 0.57
N GLY A 139 -3.75 16.41 1.09
CA GLY A 139 -2.37 16.82 0.86
C GLY A 139 -1.37 15.75 1.30
N GLU A 140 -1.59 15.19 2.49
CA GLU A 140 -0.77 14.11 3.03
C GLU A 140 -0.86 12.83 2.18
N ALA A 141 -2.06 12.44 1.76
CA ALA A 141 -2.26 11.27 0.90
C ALA A 141 -1.58 11.44 -0.48
N TYR A 142 -1.68 12.60 -1.10
CA TYR A 142 -0.94 12.90 -2.33
C TYR A 142 0.57 12.84 -2.13
N PHE A 143 1.07 13.42 -1.02
CA PHE A 143 2.49 13.36 -0.68
C PHE A 143 2.97 11.91 -0.54
N VAL A 144 2.30 11.12 0.28
CA VAL A 144 2.70 9.72 0.55
C VAL A 144 2.61 8.87 -0.71
N ARG A 145 1.58 9.06 -1.55
CA ARG A 145 1.46 8.35 -2.84
C ARG A 145 2.60 8.70 -3.79
N GLY A 146 2.87 9.97 -3.99
CA GLY A 146 3.96 10.44 -4.84
C GLY A 146 5.33 9.95 -4.35
N TRP A 147 5.55 10.04 -3.05
CA TRP A 147 6.77 9.57 -2.40
C TRP A 147 6.96 8.05 -2.53
N MET A 148 5.89 7.25 -2.36
CA MET A 148 5.96 5.80 -2.56
C MET A 148 6.26 5.43 -4.01
N HIS A 149 5.59 6.04 -4.98
CA HIS A 149 5.91 5.82 -6.40
C HIS A 149 7.36 6.18 -6.72
N LEU A 150 7.90 7.28 -6.15
CA LEU A 150 9.30 7.67 -6.34
C LEU A 150 10.26 6.59 -5.82
N ASN A 151 10.03 6.11 -4.59
CA ASN A 151 10.90 5.09 -3.99
C ASN A 151 10.84 3.76 -4.75
N LEU A 152 9.64 3.32 -5.13
CA LEU A 152 9.47 2.12 -5.95
C LEU A 152 10.13 2.28 -7.34
N ALA A 153 9.99 3.43 -7.99
CA ALA A 153 10.63 3.70 -9.26
C ALA A 153 12.17 3.70 -9.15
N THR A 154 12.70 4.28 -8.06
CA THR A 154 14.14 4.31 -7.82
C THR A 154 14.75 2.92 -7.67
N LEU A 155 14.04 2.00 -7.01
CA LEU A 155 14.56 0.65 -6.74
C LEU A 155 14.23 -0.37 -7.85
N TYR A 156 13.10 -0.25 -8.52
CA TYR A 156 12.58 -1.31 -9.40
C TYR A 156 12.48 -0.91 -10.87
N ALA A 157 12.83 0.33 -11.23
CA ALA A 157 12.86 0.79 -12.61
C ALA A 157 14.27 1.19 -13.05
N ARG A 158 14.42 1.54 -14.34
CA ARG A 158 15.65 2.16 -14.81
C ARG A 158 15.73 3.60 -14.32
N PRO A 159 16.94 4.12 -14.04
CA PRO A 159 17.12 5.53 -13.71
C PRO A 159 16.52 6.45 -14.79
N TYR A 160 15.89 7.55 -14.34
CA TYR A 160 15.30 8.54 -15.24
C TYR A 160 16.29 9.09 -16.28
N SER A 161 17.55 9.25 -15.88
CA SER A 161 18.66 9.71 -16.75
C SER A 161 18.95 8.77 -17.92
N HIS A 162 18.51 7.51 -17.85
CA HIS A 162 18.68 6.54 -18.94
C HIS A 162 17.60 6.63 -20.01
N GLY A 163 16.62 7.52 -19.85
CA GLY A 163 15.56 7.78 -20.82
C GLY A 163 14.15 7.53 -20.31
N ARG A 164 13.26 8.43 -20.65
CA ARG A 164 11.86 8.44 -20.22
C ARG A 164 11.04 7.25 -20.74
N ASP A 165 11.44 6.69 -21.90
CA ASP A 165 10.71 5.60 -22.57
C ASP A 165 11.03 4.20 -22.02
N ASN A 166 11.98 4.09 -21.09
CA ASN A 166 12.28 2.84 -20.43
C ASN A 166 11.09 2.36 -19.61
N ILE A 167 11.04 1.04 -19.37
CA ILE A 167 10.02 0.42 -18.53
C ILE A 167 10.20 0.90 -17.09
N GLY A 168 9.15 1.52 -16.53
CA GLY A 168 9.04 1.99 -15.16
C GLY A 168 8.43 0.94 -14.22
N ILE A 169 7.49 1.35 -13.41
CA ILE A 169 6.71 0.53 -12.48
C ILE A 169 5.22 0.59 -12.83
N PRO A 170 4.37 -0.32 -12.33
CA PRO A 170 2.92 -0.16 -12.42
C PRO A 170 2.47 1.13 -11.74
N LEU A 171 1.66 1.92 -12.43
CA LEU A 171 1.18 3.20 -11.93
C LEU A 171 -0.26 3.06 -11.44
N HIS A 172 -0.43 2.86 -10.13
CA HIS A 172 -1.72 2.74 -9.48
C HIS A 172 -2.15 4.10 -8.92
N ILE A 173 -3.13 4.73 -9.56
CA ILE A 173 -3.67 6.06 -9.18
C ILE A 173 -5.15 6.02 -8.78
N SER A 174 -5.70 4.82 -8.62
CA SER A 174 -7.07 4.57 -8.17
C SER A 174 -7.15 3.26 -7.41
N THR A 175 -8.26 3.04 -6.70
CA THR A 175 -8.56 1.78 -6.00
C THR A 175 -9.05 0.67 -6.94
N ASN A 176 -9.18 0.96 -8.22
CA ASN A 176 -9.59 -0.04 -9.21
C ASN A 176 -8.57 -1.19 -9.27
N ASN A 177 -9.04 -2.41 -8.99
CA ASN A 177 -8.24 -3.64 -8.99
C ASN A 177 -7.94 -4.20 -10.41
N ALA A 178 -8.07 -3.39 -11.47
CA ALA A 178 -7.67 -3.79 -12.80
C ALA A 178 -6.17 -4.12 -12.84
N VAL A 179 -5.81 -5.14 -13.62
CA VAL A 179 -4.40 -5.45 -13.86
C VAL A 179 -3.73 -4.28 -14.57
N VAL A 180 -2.79 -3.63 -13.89
CA VAL A 180 -2.03 -2.51 -14.42
C VAL A 180 -0.66 -3.02 -14.89
N THR A 181 -0.35 -2.77 -16.16
CA THR A 181 0.99 -3.05 -16.69
C THR A 181 2.00 -2.00 -16.21
N ARG A 182 3.29 -2.30 -16.33
CA ARG A 182 4.34 -1.32 -16.03
C ARG A 182 4.24 -0.12 -16.98
N ALA A 183 4.13 1.07 -16.40
CA ALA A 183 4.16 2.34 -17.15
C ALA A 183 5.59 2.68 -17.59
N LYS A 184 5.74 3.66 -18.46
CA LYS A 184 7.06 4.21 -18.80
C LYS A 184 7.61 5.03 -17.62
N VAL A 185 8.93 5.07 -17.49
CA VAL A 185 9.62 5.88 -16.47
C VAL A 185 9.13 7.34 -16.50
N GLY A 186 8.99 7.93 -17.69
CA GLY A 186 8.49 9.30 -17.85
C GLY A 186 7.10 9.50 -17.28
N GLU A 187 6.18 8.58 -17.54
CA GLU A 187 4.79 8.65 -17.04
C GLU A 187 4.73 8.54 -15.50
N VAL A 188 5.58 7.67 -14.93
CA VAL A 188 5.69 7.52 -13.47
C VAL A 188 6.18 8.82 -12.83
N TYR A 189 7.25 9.42 -13.37
CA TYR A 189 7.79 10.67 -12.83
C TYR A 189 6.85 11.86 -13.04
N ASP A 190 6.11 11.94 -14.15
CA ASP A 190 5.09 12.96 -14.37
C ASP A 190 3.98 12.86 -13.31
N GLN A 191 3.55 11.65 -12.96
CA GLN A 191 2.56 11.44 -11.90
C GLN A 191 3.14 11.79 -10.51
N ILE A 192 4.38 11.42 -10.22
CA ILE A 192 5.06 11.80 -8.98
C ILE A 192 5.06 13.33 -8.81
N VAL A 193 5.47 14.05 -9.84
CA VAL A 193 5.48 15.53 -9.80
C VAL A 193 4.07 16.09 -9.61
N LYS A 194 3.08 15.52 -10.28
CA LYS A 194 1.68 15.92 -10.12
C LYS A 194 1.19 15.71 -8.69
N ASP A 195 1.46 14.56 -8.09
CA ASP A 195 1.05 14.25 -6.71
C ASP A 195 1.75 15.18 -5.71
N LEU A 196 3.06 15.37 -5.82
CA LEU A 196 3.81 16.25 -4.92
C LEU A 196 3.42 17.75 -5.07
N THR A 197 3.02 18.16 -6.28
CA THR A 197 2.48 19.52 -6.49
C THR A 197 1.08 19.68 -5.88
N LYS A 198 0.28 18.62 -5.91
CA LYS A 198 -1.06 18.61 -5.33
C LYS A 198 -1.03 18.61 -3.79
N ALA A 199 0.05 18.07 -3.21
CA ALA A 199 0.29 17.99 -1.78
C ALA A 199 0.74 19.34 -1.15
N SER A 200 1.12 20.34 -1.97
CA SER A 200 1.61 21.66 -1.52
C SER A 200 0.50 22.70 -1.48
#